data_a35985c3b0ca4d31f1139c8da9e09020
#
_entry.id   a35985c3b0ca4d31f1139c8da9e09020
#
_cell.length_a   1.000
_cell.length_b   1.000
_cell.length_c   1.000
_cell.angle_alpha   90.00
_cell.angle_beta   90.00
_cell.angle_gamma   90.00
#
_symmetry.space_group_name_H-M   'P 1'
#
loop_
_entity.id
_entity.type
_entity.pdbx_description
1 polymer ?
#
loop_
_entity_poly.entity_id
_entity_poly.type
_entity_poly.pdbx_seq_one_letter_code
_entity_poly.pdbx_strand_id
1 'polypeptide(L)'
;FSTVAASADAPLLFGSLQIDPQRRLVWQSGQMVDLTPMEFDILLLLARRPGQVFSARQIYEAVAADTYDASWTGISSMVYKLRRKLGAGIIETVRGHGYRFTPK
;
A
#
# COMPACT_ATOMS: atom_id res chain seq x y z
N PHE A 1 9.35 -26.27 9.00
CA PHE A 1 9.51 -25.46 8.59
C PHE A 1 8.50 -24.77 7.85
N SER A 2 8.00 -24.94 7.35
CA SER A 2 7.07 -24.36 6.56
C SER A 2 5.98 -23.60 7.19
N THR A 3 5.85 -23.61 8.44
CA THR A 3 4.81 -22.88 9.09
C THR A 3 4.99 -21.39 9.02
N VAL A 4 6.10 -20.95 8.49
CA VAL A 4 6.26 -19.55 8.38
C VAL A 4 5.33 -18.89 7.43
N ALA A 5 4.55 -19.63 6.70
CA ALA A 5 3.62 -19.04 5.78
C ALA A 5 2.62 -18.11 6.46
N ALA A 6 2.41 -18.26 7.74
CA ALA A 6 1.48 -17.40 8.46
C ALA A 6 2.13 -16.11 8.93
N SER A 7 3.40 -15.90 8.64
CA SER A 7 4.09 -14.72 9.10
C SER A 7 3.56 -13.46 8.42
N ALA A 8 3.43 -12.40 9.18
CA ALA A 8 3.04 -11.11 8.62
C ALA A 8 4.13 -10.54 7.71
N ASP A 9 5.34 -11.10 7.78
CA ASP A 9 6.45 -10.65 6.96
C ASP A 9 6.59 -11.43 5.65
N ALA A 10 5.68 -12.36 5.39
CA ALA A 10 5.73 -13.12 4.14
C ALA A 10 5.45 -12.19 2.95
N PRO A 11 6.12 -12.45 1.82
CA PRO A 11 5.86 -11.63 0.63
C PRO A 11 4.42 -11.72 0.18
N LEU A 12 3.91 -10.61 -0.33
CA LEU A 12 2.56 -10.53 -0.86
C LEU A 12 2.65 -10.55 -2.38
N LEU A 13 1.88 -11.43 -3.00
CA LEU A 13 1.90 -11.61 -4.45
C LEU A 13 0.51 -11.36 -5.01
N PHE A 14 0.42 -10.43 -5.96
CA PHE A 14 -0.82 -10.08 -6.62
C PHE A 14 -0.57 -9.98 -8.12
N GLY A 15 -0.72 -11.08 -8.83
CA GLY A 15 -0.41 -11.07 -10.25
C GLY A 15 1.05 -10.71 -10.50
N SER A 16 1.28 -9.61 -11.18
CA SER A 16 2.64 -9.15 -11.47
C SER A 16 3.24 -8.27 -10.38
N LEU A 17 2.49 -8.00 -9.33
CA LEU A 17 2.94 -7.16 -8.23
C LEU A 17 3.44 -8.03 -7.09
N GLN A 18 4.65 -7.73 -6.60
CA GLN A 18 5.23 -8.44 -5.47
C GLN A 18 5.68 -7.44 -4.43
N ILE A 19 5.27 -7.64 -3.19
CA ILE A 19 5.61 -6.76 -2.07
C ILE A 19 6.34 -7.58 -1.02
N ASP A 20 7.54 -7.13 -0.64
CA ASP A 20 8.31 -7.77 0.41
C ASP A 20 8.30 -6.87 1.63
N PRO A 21 7.46 -7.18 2.64
CA PRO A 21 7.37 -6.31 3.81
C PRO A 21 8.65 -6.29 4.65
N GLN A 22 9.36 -7.41 4.68
CA GLN A 22 10.54 -7.51 5.50
C GLN A 22 11.68 -6.65 4.97
N ARG A 23 11.84 -6.62 3.66
CA ARG A 23 12.88 -5.82 3.04
C ARG A 23 12.37 -4.46 2.54
N ARG A 24 11.08 -4.25 2.61
CA ARG A 24 10.41 -3.02 2.17
C ARG A 24 10.69 -2.75 0.70
N LEU A 25 10.58 -3.79 -0.10
CA LEU A 25 10.79 -3.72 -1.54
C LEU A 25 9.51 -4.08 -2.29
N VAL A 26 9.37 -3.49 -3.47
CA VAL A 26 8.23 -3.75 -4.34
C VAL A 26 8.73 -3.99 -5.74
N TRP A 27 8.20 -5.03 -6.37
CA TRP A 27 8.49 -5.31 -7.78
C TRP A 27 7.18 -5.34 -8.54
N GLN A 28 7.20 -4.82 -9.75
CA GLN A 28 6.07 -4.94 -10.64
C GLN A 28 6.55 -5.41 -12.00
N SER A 29 5.98 -6.50 -12.48
CA SER A 29 6.39 -7.12 -13.73
C SER A 29 7.90 -7.39 -13.76
N GLY A 30 8.45 -7.80 -12.62
CA GLY A 30 9.86 -8.11 -12.50
C GLY A 30 10.79 -6.95 -12.30
N GLN A 31 10.26 -5.73 -12.26
CA GLN A 31 11.08 -4.54 -12.08
C GLN A 31 10.85 -3.94 -10.71
N MET A 32 11.94 -3.56 -10.05
CA MET A 32 11.84 -2.94 -8.75
C MET A 32 11.27 -1.52 -8.87
N VAL A 33 10.32 -1.20 -8.00
CA VAL A 33 9.69 0.11 -7.96
C VAL A 33 10.18 0.83 -6.72
N ASP A 34 10.66 2.05 -6.92
CA ASP A 34 11.22 2.84 -5.83
C ASP A 34 10.11 3.65 -5.17
N LEU A 35 9.82 3.34 -3.91
CA LEU A 35 8.79 4.01 -3.14
C LEU A 35 9.40 4.70 -1.94
N THR A 36 8.85 5.84 -1.55
CA THR A 36 9.22 6.46 -0.29
C THR A 36 8.70 5.60 0.85
N PRO A 37 9.25 5.75 2.07
CA PRO A 37 8.78 4.95 3.20
C PRO A 37 7.27 5.07 3.43
N MET A 38 6.71 6.27 3.32
CA MET A 38 5.28 6.44 3.54
C MET A 38 4.47 5.81 2.42
N GLU A 39 4.91 5.94 1.18
CA GLU A 39 4.24 5.28 0.06
C GLU A 39 4.22 3.77 0.25
N PHE A 40 5.33 3.21 0.70
CA PHE A 40 5.39 1.79 0.96
C PHE A 40 4.43 1.39 2.07
N ASP A 41 4.38 2.15 3.15
CA ASP A 41 3.50 1.85 4.28
C ASP A 41 2.04 1.90 3.87
N ILE A 42 1.66 2.87 3.05
CA ILE A 42 0.29 2.97 2.54
C ILE A 42 -0.03 1.75 1.69
N LEU A 43 0.85 1.41 0.77
CA LEU A 43 0.64 0.25 -0.09
C LEU A 43 0.50 -1.02 0.72
N LEU A 44 1.37 -1.21 1.70
CA LEU A 44 1.36 -2.40 2.52
C LEU A 44 0.07 -2.51 3.33
N LEU A 45 -0.38 -1.40 3.92
CA LEU A 45 -1.63 -1.39 4.67
C LEU A 45 -2.80 -1.84 3.80
N LEU A 46 -2.90 -1.29 2.62
CA LEU A 46 -4.00 -1.61 1.72
C LEU A 46 -3.87 -3.04 1.18
N ALA A 47 -2.65 -3.46 0.87
CA ALA A 47 -2.43 -4.76 0.27
C ALA A 47 -2.69 -5.92 1.23
N ARG A 48 -2.52 -5.69 2.53
CA ARG A 48 -2.81 -6.73 3.50
C ARG A 48 -4.30 -6.99 3.66
N ARG A 49 -5.14 -6.08 3.19
CA ARG A 49 -6.58 -6.23 3.26
C ARG A 49 -7.21 -5.87 1.91
N PRO A 50 -6.98 -6.70 0.90
CA PRO A 50 -7.50 -6.40 -0.43
C PRO A 50 -9.01 -6.26 -0.40
N GLY A 51 -9.53 -5.27 -1.10
CA GLY A 51 -10.97 -5.06 -1.15
C GLY A 51 -11.55 -4.26 -0.01
N GLN A 52 -10.79 -4.05 1.06
CA GLN A 52 -11.30 -3.26 2.18
C GLN A 52 -11.10 -1.78 1.90
N VAL A 53 -12.12 -0.97 2.20
CA VAL A 53 -12.06 0.47 2.01
C VAL A 53 -11.47 1.12 3.24
N PHE A 54 -10.46 1.97 3.03
CA PHE A 54 -9.86 2.76 4.09
C PHE A 54 -10.04 4.22 3.76
N SER A 55 -10.51 5.01 4.71
CA SER A 55 -10.57 6.45 4.50
C SER A 55 -9.17 7.03 4.54
N ALA A 56 -9.00 8.23 3.97
CA ALA A 56 -7.70 8.90 4.02
C ALA A 56 -7.25 9.08 5.46
N ARG A 57 -8.17 9.38 6.35
CA ARG A 57 -7.84 9.55 7.75
C ARG A 57 -7.37 8.26 8.39
N GLN A 58 -8.04 7.14 8.09
CA GLN A 58 -7.63 5.84 8.61
C GLN A 58 -6.24 5.47 8.13
N ILE A 59 -5.95 5.74 6.85
CA ILE A 59 -4.63 5.47 6.31
C ILE A 59 -3.59 6.33 7.03
N TYR A 60 -3.89 7.62 7.18
CA TYR A 60 -2.97 8.53 7.84
C TYR A 60 -2.67 8.07 9.27
N GLU A 61 -3.69 7.72 10.03
CA GLU A 61 -3.51 7.30 11.41
C GLU A 61 -2.69 6.03 11.53
N ALA A 62 -2.79 5.16 10.52
CA ALA A 62 -2.05 3.91 10.55
C ALA A 62 -0.57 4.07 10.16
N VAL A 63 -0.27 4.98 9.24
CA VAL A 63 1.08 5.06 8.68
C VAL A 63 1.88 6.25 9.16
N ALA A 64 1.25 7.26 9.71
CA ALA A 64 1.91 8.49 10.10
C ALA A 64 1.85 8.75 11.59
N ALA A 65 1.68 7.69 12.39
CA ALA A 65 1.49 7.84 13.82
C ALA A 65 2.65 8.56 14.50
N ASP A 66 3.85 8.44 13.95
CA ASP A 66 5.03 9.01 14.57
C ASP A 66 5.50 10.30 13.92
N THR A 67 4.71 10.87 13.04
CA THR A 67 5.12 12.11 12.37
C THR A 67 4.35 13.28 12.93
N TYR A 68 4.93 14.46 12.79
CA TYR A 68 4.29 15.68 13.23
C TYR A 68 3.47 16.34 12.16
N ASP A 69 3.48 15.80 10.97
CA ASP A 69 2.71 16.37 9.90
C ASP A 69 1.24 16.09 10.19
N ALA A 70 0.52 17.10 10.51
CA ALA A 70 -0.85 16.96 10.97
C ALA A 70 -1.88 16.82 9.87
N SER A 71 -1.45 16.81 8.61
CA SER A 71 -2.41 16.85 7.52
C SER A 71 -2.66 15.49 6.92
N TRP A 72 -3.85 14.94 7.14
CA TRP A 72 -4.25 13.72 6.46
C TRP A 72 -4.60 13.96 5.00
N THR A 73 -4.69 15.23 4.58
CA THR A 73 -4.98 15.52 3.18
C THR A 73 -3.83 15.12 2.25
N GLY A 74 -2.63 14.98 2.79
CA GLY A 74 -1.50 14.52 1.98
C GLY A 74 -1.63 13.08 1.51
N ILE A 75 -2.53 12.30 2.09
CA ILE A 75 -2.71 10.91 1.70
C ILE A 75 -3.14 10.80 0.23
N SER A 76 -4.00 11.70 -0.24
CA SER A 76 -4.43 11.62 -1.63
C SER A 76 -3.27 11.85 -2.59
N SER A 77 -2.33 12.71 -2.24
CA SER A 77 -1.12 12.90 -3.05
C SER A 77 -0.27 11.64 -3.07
N MET A 78 -0.12 10.99 -1.93
CA MET A 78 0.64 9.75 -1.85
C MET A 78 0.00 8.64 -2.67
N VAL A 79 -1.31 8.51 -2.59
CA VAL A 79 -2.04 7.53 -3.38
C VAL A 79 -1.88 7.81 -4.87
N TYR A 80 -1.93 9.09 -5.25
CA TYR A 80 -1.72 9.48 -6.63
C TYR A 80 -0.34 9.04 -7.11
N LYS A 81 0.69 9.27 -6.30
CA LYS A 81 2.04 8.87 -6.66
C LYS A 81 2.17 7.35 -6.77
N LEU A 82 1.53 6.62 -5.87
CA LEU A 82 1.52 5.16 -5.95
C LEU A 82 0.88 4.69 -7.26
N ARG A 83 -0.23 5.30 -7.64
CA ARG A 83 -0.89 4.93 -8.89
C ARG A 83 0.01 5.19 -10.08
N ARG A 84 0.76 6.27 -10.06
CA ARG A 84 1.65 6.56 -11.16
C ARG A 84 2.81 5.59 -11.24
N LYS A 85 3.27 5.09 -10.11
CA LYS A 85 4.40 4.16 -10.07
C LYS A 85 3.99 2.72 -10.35
N LEU A 86 2.82 2.33 -9.89
CA LEU A 86 2.39 0.93 -9.94
C LEU A 86 1.24 0.67 -10.90
N GLY A 87 0.63 1.71 -11.44
CA GLY A 87 -0.52 1.55 -12.31
C GLY A 87 -1.80 1.98 -11.63
N ALA A 88 -2.67 2.64 -12.39
CA ALA A 88 -3.87 3.25 -11.82
C ALA A 88 -4.89 2.22 -11.34
N GLY A 89 -4.80 0.99 -11.82
CA GLY A 89 -5.81 0.00 -11.49
C GLY A 89 -5.66 -0.70 -10.17
N ILE A 90 -4.52 -0.51 -9.47
CA ILE A 90 -4.30 -1.26 -8.22
C ILE A 90 -4.96 -0.62 -7.01
N ILE A 91 -5.20 0.67 -7.03
CA ILE A 91 -5.88 1.35 -5.93
C ILE A 91 -7.07 2.09 -6.50
N GLU A 92 -8.24 1.74 -6.01
CA GLU A 92 -9.48 2.36 -6.45
C GLU A 92 -9.91 3.43 -5.47
N THR A 93 -10.36 4.57 -5.97
CA THR A 93 -10.97 5.59 -5.14
C THR A 93 -12.44 5.24 -4.97
N VAL A 94 -12.87 5.05 -3.72
CA VAL A 94 -14.27 4.80 -3.42
C VAL A 94 -14.87 6.14 -2.98
N ARG A 95 -15.66 6.72 -3.85
CA ARG A 95 -16.14 8.08 -3.66
C ARG A 95 -16.87 8.24 -2.35
N GLY A 96 -16.46 9.23 -1.57
CA GLY A 96 -17.07 9.50 -0.29
C GLY A 96 -16.61 8.60 0.85
N HIS A 97 -15.80 7.58 0.56
CA HIS A 97 -15.39 6.61 1.58
C HIS A 97 -13.88 6.46 1.70
N GLY A 98 -13.11 6.53 0.61
CA GLY A 98 -11.67 6.43 0.68
C GLY A 98 -11.07 5.64 -0.46
N TYR A 99 -10.19 4.71 -0.11
CA TYR A 99 -9.41 3.97 -1.09
C TYR A 99 -9.44 2.49 -0.80
N ARG A 100 -9.29 1.70 -1.85
CA ARG A 100 -9.35 0.25 -1.75
C ARG A 100 -8.32 -0.36 -2.66
N PHE A 101 -7.63 -1.41 -2.20
CA PHE A 101 -6.66 -2.13 -3.01
C PHE A 101 -7.39 -3.15 -3.87
N THR A 102 -7.23 -3.03 -5.17
CA THR A 102 -7.92 -3.91 -6.11
C THR A 102 -6.91 -4.52 -7.07
N PRO A 103 -6.11 -5.49 -6.61
CA PRO A 103 -5.13 -6.11 -7.47
C PRO A 103 -5.82 -6.95 -8.53
N LYS A 104 -5.18 -7.11 -9.65
CA LYS A 104 -5.71 -7.96 -10.71
C LYS A 104 -5.13 -9.34 -10.63
#